data_e7352e81f5bffe1b81f6a5aaa49861ae
#
_entry.id   e7352e81f5bffe1b81f6a5aaa49861ae
#
_cell.length_a   1.000
_cell.length_b   1.000
_cell.length_c   1.000
_cell.angle_alpha   90.00
_cell.angle_beta   90.00
_cell.angle_gamma   90.00
#
_symmetry.space_group_name_H-M   'P 1'
#
loop_
_entity.id
_entity.type
_entity.pdbx_description
1 polymer ?
#
loop_
_entity_poly.entity_id
_entity_poly.type
_entity_poly.pdbx_seq_one_letter_code
_entity_poly.pdbx_strand_id
1 'polypeptide(L)'
;MPLHFLDIHTHVGCYGDLANVNSPWGKVTVEALTSYLESYEKASAVLLPVYSWNSGFTMPTEYVLDISRKYPSKLIPFCVVEVREACLSERIVRYVDMGCRGFGEHTSKIPADHDCNLKLYKICGRLEIPILMHVAASNSDAYGILDTPDLRGFEKIAKQYSNVNFIMHGPGWWRCMSEDFNLEESYPKGLIERPGRTIYILENYENVYGDLSAFSGYNALNRDLTFAKLFLERLNRKLLYGTDMEWFFNPENSHLKLLKELSLPTEVLDNILYKNAEKLIRS
;
A
#
# COMPACT_ATOMS: atom_id res chain seq x y z
N MET A 1 12.46 -22.34 -6.51
CA MET A 1 12.76 -21.29 -7.51
C MET A 1 13.37 -20.13 -6.78
N PRO A 2 14.41 -19.53 -7.34
CA PRO A 2 14.87 -18.26 -6.82
C PRO A 2 13.72 -17.26 -6.88
N LEU A 3 13.33 -16.70 -5.75
CA LEU A 3 12.21 -15.77 -5.68
C LEU A 3 12.76 -14.35 -5.69
N HIS A 4 12.35 -13.58 -6.70
CA HIS A 4 12.61 -12.15 -6.81
C HIS A 4 11.33 -11.39 -6.51
N PHE A 5 11.35 -10.46 -5.52
CA PHE A 5 10.25 -9.55 -5.29
C PHE A 5 10.71 -8.20 -4.73
N LEU A 6 9.86 -7.20 -4.93
CA LEU A 6 9.89 -5.93 -4.25
C LEU A 6 8.57 -5.79 -3.48
N ASP A 7 8.65 -5.90 -2.16
CA ASP A 7 7.52 -5.70 -1.27
C ASP A 7 7.21 -4.20 -1.18
N ILE A 8 6.06 -3.78 -1.75
CA ILE A 8 5.72 -2.34 -1.84
C ILE A 8 5.27 -1.76 -0.50
N HIS A 9 5.03 -2.59 0.50
CA HIS A 9 4.40 -2.16 1.74
C HIS A 9 4.99 -2.89 2.94
N THR A 10 5.91 -2.25 3.65
CA THR A 10 6.45 -2.78 4.91
C THR A 10 6.60 -1.67 5.94
N HIS A 11 6.48 -2.05 7.19
CA HIS A 11 6.68 -1.20 8.35
C HIS A 11 7.62 -1.85 9.36
N VAL A 12 8.30 -1.02 10.15
CA VAL A 12 9.05 -1.42 11.34
C VAL A 12 8.76 -0.45 12.47
N GLY A 13 9.01 -0.85 13.70
CA GLY A 13 8.92 0.03 14.86
C GLY A 13 7.81 -0.36 15.82
N CYS A 14 7.48 0.55 16.71
CA CYS A 14 6.48 0.37 17.75
C CYS A 14 5.18 1.04 17.32
N TYR A 15 4.19 0.24 16.99
CA TYR A 15 2.85 0.70 16.66
C TYR A 15 1.90 0.36 17.79
N GLY A 16 1.12 1.34 18.23
CA GLY A 16 0.10 1.18 19.24
C GLY A 16 0.43 1.82 20.58
N ASP A 17 -0.34 1.44 21.57
CA ASP A 17 -0.23 1.97 22.91
C ASP A 17 1.14 1.68 23.51
N LEU A 18 1.97 2.72 23.65
CA LEU A 18 3.27 2.64 24.31
C LEU A 18 3.18 2.12 25.76
N ALA A 19 2.00 2.19 26.38
CA ALA A 19 1.74 1.60 27.68
C ALA A 19 1.61 0.07 27.64
N ASN A 20 1.41 -0.52 26.47
CA ASN A 20 1.30 -1.97 26.30
C ASN A 20 2.59 -2.57 25.74
N VAL A 21 3.59 -2.75 26.61
CA VAL A 21 4.88 -3.38 26.27
C VAL A 21 4.76 -4.82 25.73
N ASN A 22 3.61 -5.46 25.87
CA ASN A 22 3.33 -6.79 25.34
C ASN A 22 2.64 -6.75 23.97
N SER A 23 2.37 -5.57 23.42
CA SER A 23 1.83 -5.48 22.07
C SER A 23 2.78 -6.16 21.08
N PRO A 24 2.31 -7.08 20.23
CA PRO A 24 3.14 -7.67 19.18
C PRO A 24 3.70 -6.61 18.23
N TRP A 25 2.99 -5.51 18.04
CA TRP A 25 3.39 -4.35 17.24
C TRP A 25 4.64 -3.62 17.76
N GLY A 26 4.96 -3.76 19.05
CA GLY A 26 6.17 -3.20 19.65
C GLY A 26 7.45 -3.97 19.34
N LYS A 27 7.36 -5.10 18.63
CA LYS A 27 8.48 -6.01 18.39
C LYS A 27 8.92 -6.09 16.93
N VAL A 28 8.33 -5.29 16.04
CA VAL A 28 8.66 -5.30 14.61
C VAL A 28 9.94 -4.52 14.40
N THR A 29 11.05 -5.23 14.42
CA THR A 29 12.38 -4.63 14.35
C THR A 29 12.93 -4.57 12.93
N VAL A 30 13.93 -3.73 12.71
CA VAL A 30 14.66 -3.64 11.45
C VAL A 30 15.37 -4.96 11.14
N GLU A 31 15.95 -5.59 12.17
CA GLU A 31 16.64 -6.87 12.07
C GLU A 31 15.70 -7.99 11.61
N ALA A 32 14.45 -7.99 12.11
CA ALA A 32 13.44 -8.94 11.68
C ALA A 32 13.08 -8.72 10.19
N LEU A 33 12.90 -7.47 9.75
CA LEU A 33 12.62 -7.14 8.35
C LEU A 33 13.78 -7.52 7.43
N THR A 34 15.01 -7.19 7.80
CA THR A 34 16.18 -7.54 6.98
C THR A 34 16.37 -9.05 6.91
N SER A 35 16.19 -9.79 8.02
CA SER A 35 16.24 -11.25 8.03
C SER A 35 15.15 -11.86 7.14
N TYR A 36 13.92 -11.31 7.16
CA TYR A 36 12.86 -11.72 6.24
C TYR A 36 13.30 -11.55 4.77
N LEU A 37 13.82 -10.38 4.40
CA LEU A 37 14.27 -10.13 3.03
C LEU A 37 15.49 -10.99 2.63
N GLU A 38 16.38 -11.31 3.56
CA GLU A 38 17.57 -12.15 3.34
C GLU A 38 17.21 -13.63 3.19
N SER A 39 16.05 -14.06 3.65
CA SER A 39 15.58 -15.43 3.45
C SER A 39 15.21 -15.74 1.98
N TYR A 40 15.19 -14.73 1.11
CA TYR A 40 14.93 -14.86 -0.31
C TYR A 40 16.11 -14.42 -1.15
N GLU A 41 16.29 -15.03 -2.33
CA GLU A 41 17.46 -14.79 -3.18
C GLU A 41 17.61 -13.34 -3.60
N LYS A 42 16.53 -12.71 -4.03
CA LYS A 42 16.50 -11.30 -4.44
C LYS A 42 15.25 -10.61 -3.95
N ALA A 43 15.30 -10.09 -2.74
CA ALA A 43 14.19 -9.38 -2.13
C ALA A 43 14.61 -7.99 -1.66
N SER A 44 13.71 -7.05 -1.87
CA SER A 44 13.79 -5.69 -1.36
C SER A 44 12.40 -5.22 -0.93
N ALA A 45 12.33 -4.14 -0.16
CA ALA A 45 11.06 -3.62 0.32
C ALA A 45 11.03 -2.09 0.32
N VAL A 46 9.86 -1.53 0.11
CA VAL A 46 9.56 -0.15 0.46
C VAL A 46 9.31 -0.08 1.96
N LEU A 47 10.07 0.75 2.65
CA LEU A 47 9.88 1.03 4.07
C LEU A 47 9.05 2.31 4.19
N LEU A 48 7.86 2.16 4.77
CA LEU A 48 6.90 3.24 4.90
C LEU A 48 6.96 3.87 6.30
N PRO A 49 7.07 5.19 6.40
CA PRO A 49 6.73 5.90 7.62
C PRO A 49 5.21 5.93 7.80
N VAL A 50 4.76 6.15 9.02
CA VAL A 50 3.34 6.33 9.33
C VAL A 50 3.15 7.59 10.14
N TYR A 51 2.18 8.39 9.76
CA TYR A 51 1.68 9.46 10.58
C TYR A 51 0.16 9.39 10.62
N SER A 52 -0.38 9.05 11.77
CA SER A 52 -1.83 8.99 11.96
C SER A 52 -2.23 9.85 13.15
N TRP A 53 -2.78 11.01 12.85
CA TRP A 53 -3.24 11.98 13.85
C TRP A 53 -4.20 11.39 14.88
N ASN A 54 -5.11 10.54 14.43
CA ASN A 54 -6.20 10.05 15.26
C ASN A 54 -5.84 8.79 16.06
N SER A 55 -4.89 7.98 15.59
CA SER A 55 -4.54 6.71 16.23
C SER A 55 -3.30 6.80 17.13
N GLY A 56 -2.57 7.92 17.09
CA GLY A 56 -1.29 8.06 17.78
C GLY A 56 -0.16 7.23 17.17
N PHE A 57 -0.36 6.55 16.07
CA PHE A 57 0.70 5.84 15.35
C PHE A 57 1.64 6.83 14.68
N THR A 58 2.91 6.74 14.99
CA THR A 58 3.92 7.60 14.38
C THR A 58 5.21 6.82 14.17
N MET A 59 5.62 6.77 12.91
CA MET A 59 6.95 6.33 12.47
C MET A 59 7.53 7.45 11.62
N PRO A 60 8.49 8.24 12.15
CA PRO A 60 9.02 9.41 11.44
C PRO A 60 9.73 9.05 10.14
N THR A 61 9.60 9.89 9.14
CA THR A 61 10.33 9.77 7.87
C THR A 61 11.84 9.76 8.08
N GLU A 62 12.34 10.55 9.01
CA GLU A 62 13.77 10.61 9.34
C GLU A 62 14.31 9.26 9.82
N TYR A 63 13.53 8.53 10.62
CA TYR A 63 13.91 7.19 11.07
C TYR A 63 13.94 6.20 9.90
N VAL A 64 12.94 6.25 9.02
CA VAL A 64 12.89 5.43 7.80
C VAL A 64 14.10 5.71 6.89
N LEU A 65 14.46 6.99 6.70
CA LEU A 65 15.65 7.39 5.95
C LEU A 65 16.95 6.84 6.56
N ASP A 66 17.10 6.95 7.88
CA ASP A 66 18.29 6.47 8.58
C ASP A 66 18.45 4.95 8.49
N ILE A 67 17.36 4.21 8.59
CA ILE A 67 17.36 2.76 8.40
C ILE A 67 17.71 2.42 6.95
N SER A 68 17.04 3.03 5.97
CA SER A 68 17.23 2.72 4.56
C SER A 68 18.66 3.01 4.09
N ARG A 69 19.33 4.02 4.65
CA ARG A 69 20.75 4.29 4.37
C ARG A 69 21.68 3.18 4.88
N LYS A 70 21.31 2.46 5.94
CA LYS A 70 22.08 1.32 6.45
C LYS A 70 21.92 0.07 5.58
N TYR A 71 20.77 -0.04 4.88
CA TYR A 71 20.43 -1.19 4.04
C TYR A 71 20.01 -0.77 2.61
N PRO A 72 20.90 -0.05 1.86
CA PRO A 72 20.51 0.63 0.61
C PRO A 72 20.15 -0.32 -0.53
N SER A 73 20.56 -1.59 -0.48
CA SER A 73 20.20 -2.62 -1.46
C SER A 73 18.91 -3.37 -1.11
N LYS A 74 18.36 -3.15 0.10
CA LYS A 74 17.20 -3.86 0.61
C LYS A 74 16.00 -2.97 0.85
N LEU A 75 16.21 -1.73 1.32
CA LEU A 75 15.14 -0.86 1.78
C LEU A 75 15.09 0.44 0.97
N ILE A 76 13.90 0.75 0.49
CA ILE A 76 13.58 1.95 -0.29
C ILE A 76 12.69 2.85 0.56
N PRO A 77 13.15 4.04 0.96
CA PRO A 77 12.37 4.91 1.83
C PRO A 77 11.26 5.64 1.08
N PHE A 78 10.07 5.66 1.67
CA PHE A 78 9.03 6.64 1.35
C PHE A 78 9.01 7.72 2.43
N CYS A 79 8.25 8.79 2.21
CA CYS A 79 8.04 9.84 3.19
C CYS A 79 6.56 10.06 3.49
N VAL A 80 6.28 10.56 4.69
CA VAL A 80 4.97 11.06 5.07
C VAL A 80 5.10 12.39 5.78
N VAL A 81 4.16 13.28 5.56
CA VAL A 81 4.02 14.57 6.23
C VAL A 81 2.54 14.77 6.51
N GLU A 82 2.20 15.36 7.64
CA GLU A 82 0.81 15.74 7.90
C GLU A 82 0.34 16.76 6.87
N VAL A 83 -0.68 16.40 6.09
CA VAL A 83 -1.12 17.18 4.92
C VAL A 83 -1.70 18.55 5.26
N ARG A 84 -2.06 18.79 6.53
CA ARG A 84 -2.58 20.07 7.03
C ARG A 84 -1.47 21.06 7.39
N GLU A 85 -0.20 20.59 7.39
CA GLU A 85 0.95 21.47 7.71
C GLU A 85 1.16 22.55 6.65
N ALA A 86 1.48 23.78 7.11
CA ALA A 86 1.75 24.89 6.23
C ALA A 86 2.98 24.67 5.32
N CYS A 87 3.99 23.94 5.83
CA CYS A 87 5.25 23.64 5.13
C CYS A 87 5.26 22.28 4.41
N LEU A 88 4.08 21.76 4.03
CA LEU A 88 3.92 20.46 3.37
C LEU A 88 4.86 20.31 2.15
N SER A 89 4.87 21.30 1.26
CA SER A 89 5.65 21.26 0.02
C SER A 89 7.16 21.19 0.28
N GLU A 90 7.65 22.07 1.13
CA GLU A 90 9.07 22.19 1.48
C GLU A 90 9.58 20.90 2.16
N ARG A 91 8.76 20.31 3.04
CA ARG A 91 9.14 19.06 3.72
C ARG A 91 9.18 17.88 2.76
N ILE A 92 8.19 17.73 1.86
CA ILE A 92 8.21 16.63 0.88
C ILE A 92 9.39 16.78 -0.07
N VAL A 93 9.65 17.98 -0.61
CA VAL A 93 10.82 18.24 -1.47
C VAL A 93 12.10 17.83 -0.75
N ARG A 94 12.28 18.28 0.50
CA ARG A 94 13.45 17.92 1.30
C ARG A 94 13.62 16.42 1.48
N TYR A 95 12.53 15.67 1.75
CA TYR A 95 12.61 14.22 1.92
C TYR A 95 12.94 13.51 0.61
N VAL A 96 12.44 13.98 -0.52
CA VAL A 96 12.82 13.46 -1.84
C VAL A 96 14.29 13.72 -2.13
N ASP A 97 14.80 14.94 -1.86
CA ASP A 97 16.22 15.26 -1.97
C ASP A 97 17.10 14.39 -1.06
N MET A 98 16.58 13.97 0.10
CA MET A 98 17.25 13.05 1.02
C MET A 98 17.20 11.58 0.59
N GLY A 99 16.43 11.23 -0.46
CA GLY A 99 16.37 9.92 -1.06
C GLY A 99 15.05 9.19 -1.00
N CYS A 100 13.98 9.80 -0.47
CA CYS A 100 12.64 9.19 -0.52
C CYS A 100 12.14 9.06 -1.96
N ARG A 101 11.49 7.94 -2.27
CA ARG A 101 11.03 7.55 -3.61
C ARG A 101 9.52 7.55 -3.80
N GLY A 102 8.78 7.94 -2.79
CA GLY A 102 7.31 8.02 -2.80
C GLY A 102 6.78 8.68 -1.55
N PHE A 103 5.48 8.93 -1.52
CA PHE A 103 4.76 9.43 -0.37
C PHE A 103 3.81 8.35 0.16
N GLY A 104 3.84 8.07 1.44
CA GLY A 104 2.97 7.09 2.11
C GLY A 104 3.65 6.41 3.30
N GLU A 105 2.89 5.74 4.13
CA GLU A 105 1.47 5.41 3.98
C GLU A 105 0.59 6.64 4.29
N HIS A 106 -0.28 7.02 3.37
CA HIS A 106 -1.15 8.18 3.54
C HIS A 106 -2.45 7.80 4.27
N THR A 107 -2.60 8.27 5.51
CA THR A 107 -3.64 7.86 6.46
C THR A 107 -4.37 9.04 7.12
N SER A 108 -4.46 10.19 6.46
CA SER A 108 -4.77 11.49 7.07
C SER A 108 -6.20 11.66 7.64
N LYS A 109 -7.09 10.68 7.47
CA LYS A 109 -8.47 10.68 7.97
C LYS A 109 -9.31 11.88 7.49
N ILE A 110 -9.09 12.32 6.26
CA ILE A 110 -9.89 13.32 5.58
C ILE A 110 -10.33 12.80 4.20
N PRO A 111 -11.38 13.38 3.59
CA PRO A 111 -11.84 12.97 2.26
C PRO A 111 -10.73 13.01 1.21
N ALA A 112 -10.76 12.07 0.27
CA ALA A 112 -9.81 12.01 -0.83
C ALA A 112 -9.75 13.34 -1.63
N ASP A 113 -10.87 14.03 -1.78
CA ASP A 113 -11.02 15.31 -2.48
C ASP A 113 -10.89 16.55 -1.58
N HIS A 114 -10.44 16.40 -0.33
CA HIS A 114 -10.20 17.54 0.56
C HIS A 114 -9.02 18.39 0.06
N ASP A 115 -9.11 19.71 0.19
CA ASP A 115 -8.11 20.68 -0.31
C ASP A 115 -6.66 20.35 0.12
N CYS A 116 -6.45 19.83 1.33
CA CYS A 116 -5.12 19.41 1.79
C CYS A 116 -4.58 18.25 0.95
N ASN A 117 -5.43 17.27 0.63
CA ASN A 117 -5.07 16.17 -0.25
C ASN A 117 -4.82 16.64 -1.68
N LEU A 118 -5.62 17.58 -2.20
CA LEU A 118 -5.40 18.15 -3.53
C LEU A 118 -4.04 18.88 -3.63
N LYS A 119 -3.59 19.52 -2.56
CA LYS A 119 -2.24 20.12 -2.49
C LYS A 119 -1.16 19.02 -2.54
N LEU A 120 -1.32 17.94 -1.76
CA LEU A 120 -0.41 16.79 -1.78
C LEU A 120 -0.28 16.21 -3.19
N TYR A 121 -1.39 15.95 -3.88
CA TYR A 121 -1.37 15.37 -5.22
C TYR A 121 -0.62 16.25 -6.22
N LYS A 122 -0.82 17.57 -6.16
CA LYS A 122 -0.06 18.53 -7.00
C LYS A 122 1.44 18.48 -6.72
N ILE A 123 1.84 18.34 -5.45
CA ILE A 123 3.25 18.26 -5.07
C ILE A 123 3.86 16.97 -5.60
N CYS A 124 3.24 15.83 -5.32
CA CYS A 124 3.74 14.52 -5.75
C CYS A 124 3.79 14.39 -7.28
N GLY A 125 2.78 14.93 -8.00
CA GLY A 125 2.79 14.97 -9.46
C GLY A 125 3.91 15.84 -10.07
N ARG A 126 4.34 16.93 -9.41
CA ARG A 126 5.50 17.73 -9.82
C ARG A 126 6.84 17.04 -9.55
N LEU A 127 6.88 16.23 -8.49
CA LEU A 127 8.07 15.48 -8.09
C LEU A 127 8.14 14.10 -8.75
N GLU A 128 7.12 13.73 -9.52
CA GLU A 128 7.00 12.45 -10.21
C GLU A 128 7.12 11.24 -9.26
N ILE A 129 6.65 11.39 -8.02
CA ILE A 129 6.67 10.34 -7.01
C ILE A 129 5.27 9.72 -6.81
N PRO A 130 5.17 8.39 -6.61
CA PRO A 130 3.90 7.73 -6.33
C PRO A 130 3.38 8.06 -4.92
N ILE A 131 2.07 7.88 -4.74
CA ILE A 131 1.39 8.01 -3.44
C ILE A 131 0.78 6.66 -3.07
N LEU A 132 1.18 6.08 -1.94
CA LEU A 132 0.52 4.91 -1.37
C LEU A 132 -0.55 5.39 -0.38
N MET A 133 -1.80 5.00 -0.62
CA MET A 133 -2.98 5.48 0.10
C MET A 133 -3.71 4.34 0.78
N HIS A 134 -3.89 4.44 2.09
CA HIS A 134 -4.79 3.58 2.85
C HIS A 134 -6.22 4.11 2.79
N VAL A 135 -7.16 3.37 2.24
CA VAL A 135 -8.57 3.74 2.20
C VAL A 135 -9.31 3.09 3.36
N ALA A 136 -9.89 3.91 4.23
CA ALA A 136 -10.70 3.45 5.34
C ALA A 136 -12.01 2.83 4.83
N ALA A 137 -12.48 1.76 5.48
CA ALA A 137 -13.79 1.18 5.17
C ALA A 137 -14.95 2.01 5.69
N SER A 138 -14.72 2.73 6.79
CA SER A 138 -15.75 3.56 7.43
C SER A 138 -15.16 4.79 8.10
N ASN A 139 -16.03 5.73 8.45
CA ASN A 139 -15.67 6.91 9.23
C ASN A 139 -15.25 6.56 10.67
N SER A 140 -15.59 5.38 11.17
CA SER A 140 -15.21 4.92 12.50
C SER A 140 -13.82 4.27 12.56
N ASP A 141 -13.21 3.95 11.40
CA ASP A 141 -11.85 3.41 11.37
C ASP A 141 -10.88 4.41 11.99
N ALA A 142 -9.85 3.93 12.68
CA ALA A 142 -8.91 4.78 13.39
C ALA A 142 -8.08 5.68 12.45
N TYR A 143 -7.83 5.25 11.23
CA TYR A 143 -7.01 5.93 10.22
C TYR A 143 -7.48 5.60 8.80
N GLY A 144 -6.81 6.17 7.81
CA GLY A 144 -7.10 5.98 6.39
C GLY A 144 -7.77 7.19 5.75
N ILE A 145 -7.68 7.28 4.44
CA ILE A 145 -8.37 8.28 3.64
C ILE A 145 -9.87 7.94 3.59
N LEU A 146 -10.70 8.95 3.73
CA LEU A 146 -12.15 8.80 3.63
C LEU A 146 -12.60 8.94 2.18
N ASP A 147 -13.50 8.06 1.75
CA ASP A 147 -14.15 8.19 0.46
C ASP A 147 -15.60 7.70 0.55
N THR A 148 -16.38 7.97 -0.49
CA THR A 148 -17.68 7.35 -0.65
C THR A 148 -17.54 5.82 -0.80
N PRO A 149 -18.52 5.04 -0.33
CA PRO A 149 -18.40 3.56 -0.40
C PRO A 149 -18.18 2.99 -1.80
N ASP A 150 -18.53 3.75 -2.84
CA ASP A 150 -18.35 3.38 -4.26
C ASP A 150 -17.12 4.03 -4.91
N LEU A 151 -16.19 4.58 -4.11
CA LEU A 151 -14.91 5.17 -4.52
C LEU A 151 -15.03 6.31 -5.55
N ARG A 152 -16.16 7.01 -5.62
CA ARG A 152 -16.37 8.10 -6.59
C ARG A 152 -15.53 9.34 -6.32
N GLY A 153 -15.23 9.61 -5.06
CA GLY A 153 -14.32 10.71 -4.69
C GLY A 153 -12.94 10.45 -5.26
N PHE A 154 -12.38 9.27 -5.02
CA PHE A 154 -11.09 8.89 -5.53
C PHE A 154 -11.07 8.81 -7.07
N GLU A 155 -12.11 8.28 -7.71
CA GLU A 155 -12.19 8.21 -9.18
C GLU A 155 -12.02 9.60 -9.82
N LYS A 156 -12.66 10.64 -9.27
CA LYS A 156 -12.48 12.03 -9.74
C LYS A 156 -11.02 12.46 -9.61
N ILE A 157 -10.37 12.11 -8.50
CA ILE A 157 -8.97 12.42 -8.24
C ILE A 157 -8.05 11.71 -9.22
N ALA A 158 -8.24 10.41 -9.45
CA ALA A 158 -7.45 9.63 -10.40
C ALA A 158 -7.52 10.24 -11.82
N LYS A 159 -8.71 10.69 -12.23
CA LYS A 159 -8.91 11.37 -13.51
C LYS A 159 -8.24 12.75 -13.56
N GLN A 160 -8.39 13.56 -12.51
CA GLN A 160 -7.88 14.92 -12.45
C GLN A 160 -6.36 15.01 -12.37
N TYR A 161 -5.75 14.07 -11.64
CA TYR A 161 -4.31 13.99 -11.39
C TYR A 161 -3.68 12.81 -12.12
N SER A 162 -3.90 12.71 -13.43
CA SER A 162 -3.41 11.60 -14.26
C SER A 162 -1.89 11.48 -14.32
N ASN A 163 -1.17 12.52 -13.90
CA ASN A 163 0.29 12.53 -13.76
C ASN A 163 0.79 12.05 -12.38
N VAL A 164 -0.11 11.63 -11.49
CA VAL A 164 0.23 11.04 -10.18
C VAL A 164 -0.07 9.56 -10.20
N ASN A 165 0.90 8.72 -9.85
CA ASN A 165 0.66 7.29 -9.66
C ASN A 165 0.11 7.06 -8.25
N PHE A 166 -1.10 6.51 -8.16
CA PHE A 166 -1.76 6.17 -6.91
C PHE A 166 -1.66 4.66 -6.66
N ILE A 167 -1.11 4.28 -5.53
CA ILE A 167 -1.03 2.90 -5.05
C ILE A 167 -2.09 2.74 -3.96
N MET A 168 -3.15 1.99 -4.27
CA MET A 168 -4.34 1.92 -3.44
C MET A 168 -4.31 0.69 -2.54
N HIS A 169 -4.55 0.90 -1.27
CA HIS A 169 -4.50 -0.09 -0.21
C HIS A 169 -5.67 0.07 0.77
N GLY A 170 -5.87 -0.93 1.61
CA GLY A 170 -6.78 -0.88 2.74
C GLY A 170 -8.16 -1.48 2.49
N PRO A 171 -8.94 -1.70 3.56
CA PRO A 171 -10.23 -2.39 3.49
C PRO A 171 -11.27 -1.62 2.69
N GLY A 172 -11.26 -0.28 2.71
CA GLY A 172 -12.18 0.53 1.91
C GLY A 172 -11.99 0.37 0.41
N TRP A 173 -10.74 0.12 -0.03
CA TRP A 173 -10.42 -0.18 -1.41
C TRP A 173 -10.80 -1.61 -1.78
N TRP A 174 -10.30 -2.60 -1.04
CA TRP A 174 -10.41 -3.99 -1.44
C TRP A 174 -11.82 -4.59 -1.25
N ARG A 175 -12.67 -4.06 -0.35
CA ARG A 175 -14.07 -4.51 -0.26
C ARG A 175 -14.85 -4.25 -1.55
N CYS A 176 -14.47 -3.22 -2.31
CA CYS A 176 -15.09 -2.83 -3.58
C CYS A 176 -14.65 -3.70 -4.77
N MET A 177 -13.99 -4.84 -4.56
CA MET A 177 -13.72 -5.85 -5.60
C MET A 177 -15.00 -6.43 -6.19
N SER A 178 -16.06 -6.60 -5.38
CA SER A 178 -17.39 -6.97 -5.85
C SER A 178 -18.34 -5.78 -5.80
N GLU A 179 -19.31 -5.76 -6.68
CA GLU A 179 -20.37 -4.74 -6.67
C GLU A 179 -21.29 -4.92 -5.44
N ASP A 180 -21.54 -6.18 -5.08
CA ASP A 180 -22.39 -6.56 -3.98
C ASP A 180 -21.57 -6.78 -2.71
N PHE A 181 -21.43 -5.75 -1.88
CA PHE A 181 -20.84 -5.86 -0.56
C PHE A 181 -21.72 -5.13 0.49
N ASN A 182 -21.71 -5.68 1.69
CA ASN A 182 -22.37 -5.03 2.83
C ASN A 182 -21.47 -3.90 3.34
N LEU A 183 -22.03 -2.70 3.52
CA LEU A 183 -21.30 -1.53 4.04
C LEU A 183 -20.74 -1.73 5.45
N GLU A 184 -21.36 -2.61 6.23
CA GLU A 184 -20.89 -2.99 7.57
C GLU A 184 -19.70 -3.96 7.56
N GLU A 185 -19.36 -4.53 6.37
CA GLU A 185 -18.28 -5.49 6.24
C GLU A 185 -17.03 -4.84 5.62
N SER A 186 -15.96 -4.74 6.40
CA SER A 186 -14.65 -4.32 5.89
C SER A 186 -13.98 -5.42 5.05
N TYR A 187 -14.32 -6.67 5.30
CA TYR A 187 -13.74 -7.87 4.66
C TYR A 187 -14.86 -8.78 4.15
N PRO A 188 -15.46 -8.48 2.99
CA PRO A 188 -16.56 -9.26 2.42
C PRO A 188 -16.17 -10.73 2.21
N LYS A 189 -17.12 -11.62 2.47
CA LYS A 189 -16.97 -13.07 2.30
C LYS A 189 -17.76 -13.55 1.08
N GLY A 190 -17.45 -14.77 0.61
CA GLY A 190 -18.16 -15.41 -0.50
C GLY A 190 -17.64 -14.99 -1.88
N LEU A 191 -18.29 -15.54 -2.92
CA LEU A 191 -17.88 -15.38 -4.31
C LEU A 191 -18.10 -13.96 -4.83
N ILE A 192 -17.34 -13.60 -5.84
CA ILE A 192 -17.46 -12.33 -6.56
C ILE A 192 -18.33 -12.56 -7.80
N GLU A 193 -19.62 -12.38 -7.66
CA GLU A 193 -20.56 -12.59 -8.78
C GLU A 193 -20.46 -11.48 -9.83
N ARG A 194 -20.27 -10.24 -9.40
CA ARG A 194 -20.12 -9.06 -10.26
C ARG A 194 -18.90 -8.24 -9.89
N PRO A 195 -18.01 -7.93 -10.87
CA PRO A 195 -16.86 -7.04 -10.63
C PRO A 195 -17.31 -5.67 -10.12
N GLY A 196 -16.64 -5.19 -9.07
CA GLY A 196 -16.95 -3.93 -8.43
C GLY A 196 -16.08 -2.76 -8.88
N ARG A 197 -16.16 -1.67 -8.11
CA ARG A 197 -15.52 -0.38 -8.45
C ARG A 197 -14.00 -0.44 -8.47
N THR A 198 -13.38 -1.22 -7.59
CA THR A 198 -11.91 -1.42 -7.59
C THR A 198 -11.43 -1.91 -8.94
N ILE A 199 -12.10 -2.92 -9.51
CA ILE A 199 -11.74 -3.49 -10.82
C ILE A 199 -11.97 -2.46 -11.92
N TYR A 200 -13.13 -1.81 -11.92
CA TYR A 200 -13.43 -0.75 -12.89
C TYR A 200 -12.35 0.35 -12.89
N ILE A 201 -11.93 0.82 -11.72
CA ILE A 201 -10.93 1.88 -11.61
C ILE A 201 -9.56 1.39 -12.10
N LEU A 202 -9.13 0.19 -11.72
CA LEU A 202 -7.87 -0.39 -12.21
C LEU A 202 -7.83 -0.55 -13.73
N GLU A 203 -8.96 -0.84 -14.37
CA GLU A 203 -9.07 -1.01 -15.82
C GLU A 203 -9.06 0.31 -16.59
N ASN A 204 -9.61 1.36 -16.01
CA ASN A 204 -9.89 2.60 -16.74
C ASN A 204 -8.91 3.75 -16.43
N TYR A 205 -8.08 3.62 -15.39
CA TYR A 205 -7.13 4.68 -14.99
C TYR A 205 -5.70 4.14 -14.98
N GLU A 206 -4.89 4.57 -15.95
CA GLU A 206 -3.50 4.12 -16.13
C GLU A 206 -2.61 4.42 -14.93
N ASN A 207 -2.93 5.46 -14.19
CA ASN A 207 -2.18 5.95 -13.03
C ASN A 207 -2.63 5.35 -11.69
N VAL A 208 -3.48 4.30 -11.69
CA VAL A 208 -3.94 3.64 -10.46
C VAL A 208 -3.42 2.21 -10.40
N TYR A 209 -2.90 1.83 -9.25
CA TYR A 209 -2.35 0.51 -8.95
C TYR A 209 -2.96 -0.04 -7.66
N GLY A 210 -3.08 -1.36 -7.55
CA GLY A 210 -3.58 -2.03 -6.35
C GLY A 210 -2.43 -2.69 -5.58
N ASP A 211 -2.25 -2.30 -4.33
CA ASP A 211 -1.35 -2.95 -3.38
C ASP A 211 -2.07 -4.12 -2.70
N LEU A 212 -1.58 -5.34 -2.93
CA LEU A 212 -2.19 -6.59 -2.46
C LEU A 212 -1.89 -6.91 -0.99
N SER A 213 -1.27 -6.00 -0.26
CA SER A 213 -0.80 -6.22 1.11
C SER A 213 -1.92 -6.31 2.14
N ALA A 214 -1.54 -6.70 3.36
CA ALA A 214 -2.37 -6.89 4.53
C ALA A 214 -3.52 -7.90 4.34
N PHE A 215 -4.31 -8.09 5.40
CA PHE A 215 -5.47 -8.96 5.34
C PHE A 215 -6.52 -8.49 4.33
N SER A 216 -6.60 -7.20 4.03
CA SER A 216 -7.56 -6.67 3.06
C SER A 216 -7.29 -7.14 1.64
N GLY A 217 -6.03 -7.06 1.17
CA GLY A 217 -5.63 -7.60 -0.13
C GLY A 217 -5.69 -9.12 -0.17
N TYR A 218 -5.22 -9.79 0.89
CA TYR A 218 -5.32 -11.25 1.01
C TYR A 218 -6.77 -11.74 0.92
N ASN A 219 -7.68 -11.17 1.72
CA ASN A 219 -9.09 -11.53 1.72
C ASN A 219 -9.74 -11.31 0.34
N ALA A 220 -9.42 -10.21 -0.33
CA ALA A 220 -9.96 -9.91 -1.66
C ALA A 220 -9.67 -11.01 -2.69
N LEU A 221 -8.51 -11.66 -2.58
CA LEU A 221 -8.11 -12.77 -3.45
C LEU A 221 -8.60 -14.12 -2.91
N ASN A 222 -8.37 -14.39 -1.62
CA ASN A 222 -8.57 -15.71 -1.03
C ASN A 222 -10.04 -16.14 -0.94
N ARG A 223 -10.99 -15.18 -0.91
CA ARG A 223 -12.41 -15.48 -0.81
C ARG A 223 -13.01 -16.14 -2.07
N ASP A 224 -12.35 -15.95 -3.24
CA ASP A 224 -12.74 -16.54 -4.52
C ASP A 224 -11.52 -16.77 -5.40
N LEU A 225 -10.90 -17.95 -5.27
CA LEU A 225 -9.65 -18.28 -5.96
C LEU A 225 -9.81 -18.35 -7.49
N THR A 226 -10.98 -18.74 -7.96
CA THR A 226 -11.27 -18.80 -9.41
C THR A 226 -11.29 -17.39 -9.99
N PHE A 227 -12.02 -16.49 -9.35
CA PHE A 227 -12.06 -15.09 -9.76
C PHE A 227 -10.69 -14.41 -9.58
N ALA A 228 -10.00 -14.67 -8.46
CA ALA A 228 -8.67 -14.12 -8.18
C ALA A 228 -7.68 -14.46 -9.30
N LYS A 229 -7.65 -15.71 -9.78
CA LYS A 229 -6.77 -16.10 -10.88
C LYS A 229 -7.02 -15.26 -12.14
N LEU A 230 -8.26 -15.15 -12.57
CA LEU A 230 -8.65 -14.35 -13.76
C LEU A 230 -8.33 -12.86 -13.58
N PHE A 231 -8.60 -12.32 -12.39
CA PHE A 231 -8.29 -10.94 -12.02
C PHE A 231 -6.79 -10.65 -12.09
N LEU A 232 -5.97 -11.51 -11.48
CA LEU A 232 -4.52 -11.37 -11.48
C LEU A 232 -3.93 -11.51 -12.90
N GLU A 233 -4.39 -12.47 -13.70
CA GLU A 233 -3.95 -12.61 -15.09
C GLU A 233 -4.32 -11.38 -15.94
N ARG A 234 -5.53 -10.86 -15.80
CA ARG A 234 -6.04 -9.72 -16.58
C ARG A 234 -5.37 -8.40 -16.19
N LEU A 235 -5.19 -8.15 -14.89
CA LEU A 235 -4.72 -6.87 -14.36
C LEU A 235 -3.29 -6.92 -13.79
N ASN A 236 -2.50 -7.95 -14.14
CA ASN A 236 -1.15 -8.14 -13.59
C ASN A 236 -0.25 -6.90 -13.65
N ARG A 237 -0.41 -6.03 -14.65
CA ARG A 237 0.38 -4.79 -14.82
C ARG A 237 -0.07 -3.64 -13.92
N LYS A 238 -1.14 -3.84 -13.15
CA LYS A 238 -1.76 -2.85 -12.27
C LYS A 238 -1.67 -3.25 -10.79
N LEU A 239 -1.09 -4.42 -10.51
CA LEU A 239 -1.06 -4.99 -9.18
C LEU A 239 0.37 -5.06 -8.66
N LEU A 240 0.52 -4.82 -7.36
CA LEU A 240 1.79 -4.75 -6.66
C LEU A 240 1.76 -5.74 -5.49
N TYR A 241 2.80 -6.53 -5.38
CA TYR A 241 3.02 -7.39 -4.22
C TYR A 241 3.39 -6.54 -3.01
N GLY A 242 2.73 -6.78 -1.89
CA GLY A 242 3.01 -6.19 -0.60
C GLY A 242 2.57 -7.10 0.53
N THR A 243 3.12 -6.91 1.70
CA THR A 243 2.76 -7.70 2.89
C THR A 243 2.23 -6.86 4.04
N ASP A 244 2.54 -5.55 4.09
CA ASP A 244 2.31 -4.70 5.25
C ASP A 244 3.08 -5.26 6.46
N MET A 245 2.41 -5.67 7.52
CA MET A 245 3.00 -6.32 8.69
C MET A 245 2.84 -7.85 8.67
N GLU A 246 2.16 -8.42 7.68
CA GLU A 246 1.90 -9.86 7.57
C GLU A 246 3.19 -10.69 7.50
N TRP A 247 4.26 -10.15 6.89
CA TRP A 247 5.56 -10.80 6.86
C TRP A 247 6.10 -11.15 8.26
N PHE A 248 5.74 -10.36 9.26
CA PHE A 248 6.17 -10.54 10.64
C PHE A 248 5.24 -11.48 11.42
N PHE A 249 3.92 -11.32 11.25
CA PHE A 249 2.93 -12.13 11.97
C PHE A 249 2.73 -13.51 11.37
N ASN A 250 3.01 -13.66 10.07
CA ASN A 250 2.86 -14.90 9.34
C ASN A 250 4.14 -15.27 8.59
N PRO A 251 5.10 -15.96 9.25
CA PRO A 251 6.38 -16.33 8.66
C PRO A 251 6.28 -17.18 7.39
N GLU A 252 5.15 -17.88 7.17
CA GLU A 252 4.92 -18.64 5.93
C GLU A 252 4.60 -17.76 4.73
N ASN A 253 4.42 -16.46 4.93
CA ASN A 253 4.07 -15.48 3.91
C ASN A 253 2.84 -15.91 3.09
N SER A 254 1.66 -15.74 3.68
CA SER A 254 0.37 -16.14 3.09
C SER A 254 0.16 -15.61 1.70
N HIS A 255 0.61 -14.37 1.41
CA HIS A 255 0.46 -13.74 0.10
C HIS A 255 1.28 -14.46 -0.98
N LEU A 256 2.55 -14.79 -0.70
CA LEU A 256 3.37 -15.57 -1.63
C LEU A 256 2.85 -16.99 -1.82
N LYS A 257 2.34 -17.61 -0.74
CA LYS A 257 1.74 -18.94 -0.81
C LYS A 257 0.52 -18.94 -1.72
N LEU A 258 -0.40 -17.99 -1.51
CA LEU A 258 -1.60 -17.81 -2.34
C LEU A 258 -1.24 -17.60 -3.81
N LEU A 259 -0.31 -16.69 -4.13
CA LEU A 259 0.12 -16.43 -5.50
C LEU A 259 0.73 -17.67 -6.18
N LYS A 260 1.46 -18.51 -5.44
CA LYS A 260 2.00 -19.79 -5.94
C LYS A 260 0.91 -20.82 -6.18
N GLU A 261 -0.06 -20.95 -5.27
CA GLU A 261 -1.17 -21.90 -5.37
C GLU A 261 -2.05 -21.63 -6.59
N LEU A 262 -2.20 -20.38 -7.00
CA LEU A 262 -2.97 -20.00 -8.19
C LEU A 262 -2.32 -20.42 -9.51
N SER A 263 -1.08 -20.92 -9.49
CA SER A 263 -0.38 -21.40 -10.70
C SER A 263 -0.43 -20.40 -11.86
N LEU A 264 -0.08 -19.14 -11.58
CA LEU A 264 -0.07 -18.05 -12.57
C LEU A 264 1.13 -18.20 -13.54
N PRO A 265 1.01 -17.71 -14.79
CA PRO A 265 2.16 -17.61 -15.69
C PRO A 265 3.31 -16.80 -15.09
N THR A 266 4.56 -17.17 -15.38
CA THR A 266 5.75 -16.52 -14.84
C THR A 266 5.76 -15.00 -15.11
N GLU A 267 5.37 -14.57 -16.32
CA GLU A 267 5.30 -13.14 -16.64
C GLU A 267 4.31 -12.38 -15.76
N VAL A 268 3.16 -12.99 -15.46
CA VAL A 268 2.14 -12.43 -14.56
C VAL A 268 2.69 -12.28 -13.15
N LEU A 269 3.33 -13.33 -12.63
CA LEU A 269 3.98 -13.30 -11.31
C LEU A 269 5.09 -12.25 -11.24
N ASP A 270 5.97 -12.19 -12.23
CA ASP A 270 7.04 -11.21 -12.30
C ASP A 270 6.53 -9.77 -12.29
N ASN A 271 5.44 -9.51 -13.06
CA ASN A 271 4.83 -8.17 -13.07
C ASN A 271 4.35 -7.77 -11.69
N ILE A 272 3.62 -8.65 -11.01
CA ILE A 272 3.06 -8.41 -9.67
C ILE A 272 4.16 -8.33 -8.61
N LEU A 273 5.12 -9.25 -8.65
CA LEU A 273 6.12 -9.40 -7.59
C LEU A 273 7.15 -8.27 -7.58
N TYR A 274 7.57 -7.75 -8.75
CA TYR A 274 8.62 -6.74 -8.77
C TYR A 274 8.59 -5.74 -9.94
N LYS A 275 8.25 -6.16 -11.18
CA LYS A 275 8.43 -5.28 -12.36
C LYS A 275 7.60 -4.00 -12.28
N ASN A 276 6.35 -4.09 -11.82
CA ASN A 276 5.48 -2.93 -11.68
C ASN A 276 6.01 -1.97 -10.62
N ALA A 277 6.38 -2.48 -9.45
CA ALA A 277 6.91 -1.67 -8.36
C ALA A 277 8.24 -1.01 -8.75
N GLU A 278 9.16 -1.75 -9.38
CA GLU A 278 10.42 -1.19 -9.88
C GLU A 278 10.19 -0.05 -10.88
N LYS A 279 9.20 -0.18 -11.78
CA LYS A 279 8.85 0.88 -12.74
C LYS A 279 8.35 2.13 -12.04
N LEU A 280 7.51 2.00 -11.00
CA LEU A 280 6.92 3.12 -10.27
C LEU A 280 7.92 3.89 -9.41
N ILE A 281 8.94 3.21 -8.87
CA ILE A 281 9.86 3.78 -7.88
C ILE A 281 11.13 4.34 -8.53
N ARG A 282 11.49 3.86 -9.72
CA ARG A 282 12.71 4.26 -10.44
C ARG A 282 12.53 5.43 -11.40
N SER A 283 11.28 5.87 -11.61
CA SER A 283 10.98 7.03 -12.48
C SER A 283 11.45 8.35 -11.87
#